data_c11681ec5cc78e0bff567eab4bc03a10
#
_entry.id   c11681ec5cc78e0bff567eab4bc03a10
#
_cell.length_a   1.000
_cell.length_b   1.000
_cell.length_c   1.000
_cell.angle_alpha   90.00
_cell.angle_beta   90.00
_cell.angle_gamma   90.00
#
_symmetry.space_group_name_H-M   'P 1'
#
loop_
_entity.id
_entity.type
_entity.pdbx_description
1 polymer ?
#
loop_
_entity_poly.entity_id
_entity_poly.type
_entity_poly.pdbx_seq_one_letter_code
_entity_poly.pdbx_strand_id
1 'polypeptide(L)'
;MYTREQLEKYPYFAEKIRENGMEGMLDPLTGLVSRGHILWFAGWLIEHGVPFSFAMMDLDNFKFVNDTYGHHAGDGVLAAVAQDLAESLDGFGLAGRFGGDEMLIVNLRDLTYDDCKKYFIGIYDGAVLRKNIALEDCSPYITGTVGCAVYPKDAQDFEGLFELIDKTLYRGKSKGRNCHIIYVEEKRRDIVIRQIARHGMYTTFSWMIRLFELAPGLKNKLRGVMPLLMEELQISDLYYVGKQGIMRAVRDSTVAEPVPDLSALMRSDTLFADNSLDKVREWCPGFYGVMAAREIETLCVVQIGMDMDADGYLICAEPRNRRIWQEAECAMLFFLAKMIAARIRIDREELE
;
A
#
# COMPACT_ATOMS: atom_id res chain seq x y z
N MET A 1 11.64 -23.09 13.08
CA MET A 1 10.85 -24.20 12.43
C MET A 1 9.90 -24.78 13.46
N TYR A 2 8.62 -24.92 13.13
CA TYR A 2 7.65 -25.54 14.03
C TYR A 2 7.97 -27.02 14.27
N THR A 3 7.87 -27.42 15.54
CA THR A 3 8.03 -28.82 15.93
C THR A 3 6.67 -29.55 15.89
N ARG A 4 6.73 -30.87 15.85
CA ARG A 4 5.55 -31.73 15.96
C ARG A 4 4.74 -31.40 17.23
N GLU A 5 5.39 -31.24 18.38
CA GLU A 5 4.76 -30.94 19.65
C GLU A 5 4.03 -29.60 19.65
N GLN A 6 4.60 -28.57 18.97
CA GLN A 6 3.95 -27.28 18.83
C GLN A 6 2.68 -27.35 17.96
N LEU A 7 2.71 -28.09 16.87
CA LEU A 7 1.55 -28.27 15.98
C LEU A 7 0.46 -29.13 16.63
N GLU A 8 0.81 -30.20 17.32
CA GLU A 8 -0.17 -31.08 17.99
C GLU A 8 -0.98 -30.39 19.10
N LYS A 9 -0.59 -29.19 19.55
CA LYS A 9 -1.41 -28.35 20.44
C LYS A 9 -2.73 -27.89 19.77
N TYR A 10 -2.78 -27.91 18.45
CA TYR A 10 -3.96 -27.51 17.68
C TYR A 10 -4.68 -28.76 17.14
N PRO A 11 -6.00 -28.95 17.44
CA PRO A 11 -6.74 -30.16 17.10
C PRO A 11 -6.66 -30.52 15.62
N TYR A 12 -6.76 -29.55 14.72
CA TYR A 12 -6.61 -29.74 13.30
C TYR A 12 -5.29 -30.43 12.94
N PHE A 13 -4.17 -29.90 13.42
CA PHE A 13 -2.85 -30.48 13.13
C PHE A 13 -2.62 -31.80 13.81
N ALA A 14 -3.12 -31.99 15.06
CA ALA A 14 -3.02 -33.26 15.76
C ALA A 14 -3.73 -34.38 14.98
N GLU A 15 -4.87 -34.09 14.35
CA GLU A 15 -5.58 -35.03 13.48
C GLU A 15 -4.79 -35.32 12.20
N LYS A 16 -4.35 -34.30 11.49
CA LYS A 16 -3.61 -34.44 10.22
C LYS A 16 -2.26 -35.15 10.42
N ILE A 17 -1.56 -34.88 11.51
CA ILE A 17 -0.30 -35.56 11.84
C ILE A 17 -0.53 -37.07 12.10
N ARG A 18 -1.64 -37.44 12.75
CA ARG A 18 -2.00 -38.86 12.94
C ARG A 18 -2.32 -39.56 11.62
N GLU A 19 -2.97 -38.86 10.68
CA GLU A 19 -3.35 -39.42 9.39
C GLU A 19 -2.17 -39.57 8.42
N ASN A 20 -1.34 -38.52 8.31
CA ASN A 20 -0.39 -38.37 7.21
C ASN A 20 1.06 -38.07 7.68
N GLY A 21 1.30 -37.99 8.98
CA GLY A 21 2.61 -37.56 9.50
C GLY A 21 2.83 -36.05 9.30
N MET A 22 4.10 -35.65 9.32
CA MET A 22 4.52 -34.24 9.17
C MET A 22 4.84 -33.85 7.72
N GLU A 23 4.74 -34.79 6.77
CA GLU A 23 5.15 -34.56 5.39
C GLU A 23 4.27 -33.47 4.72
N GLY A 24 4.91 -32.48 4.11
CA GLY A 24 4.23 -31.39 3.41
C GLY A 24 3.55 -30.35 4.33
N MET A 25 3.58 -30.51 5.66
CA MET A 25 2.94 -29.56 6.57
C MET A 25 3.71 -28.26 6.73
N LEU A 26 5.01 -28.29 6.55
CA LEU A 26 5.87 -27.13 6.70
C LEU A 26 6.47 -26.71 5.37
N ASP A 27 6.67 -25.41 5.22
CA ASP A 27 7.45 -24.84 4.13
C ASP A 27 8.93 -25.19 4.33
N PRO A 28 9.62 -25.77 3.32
CA PRO A 28 10.97 -26.29 3.50
C PRO A 28 12.03 -25.19 3.73
N LEU A 29 11.79 -23.96 3.26
CA LEU A 29 12.70 -22.84 3.44
C LEU A 29 12.53 -22.18 4.80
N THR A 30 11.31 -21.85 5.17
CA THR A 30 11.01 -21.03 6.34
C THR A 30 10.70 -21.84 7.59
N GLY A 31 10.29 -23.10 7.43
CA GLY A 31 9.81 -23.92 8.54
C GLY A 31 8.48 -23.48 9.15
N LEU A 32 7.81 -22.50 8.53
CA LEU A 32 6.43 -22.14 8.84
C LEU A 32 5.46 -23.19 8.31
N VAL A 33 4.19 -23.11 8.71
CA VAL A 33 3.14 -23.93 8.14
C VAL A 33 3.06 -23.67 6.62
N SER A 34 2.94 -24.73 5.82
CA SER A 34 2.81 -24.60 4.36
C SER A 34 1.49 -23.93 3.99
N ARG A 35 1.46 -23.28 2.80
CA ARG A 35 0.30 -22.54 2.28
C ARG A 35 -1.01 -23.30 2.42
N GLY A 36 -1.04 -24.55 1.98
CA GLY A 36 -2.26 -25.36 2.02
C GLY A 36 -2.76 -25.56 3.44
N HIS A 37 -1.87 -25.94 4.34
CA HIS A 37 -2.24 -26.25 5.73
C HIS A 37 -2.63 -25.02 6.55
N ILE A 38 -2.03 -23.85 6.34
CA ILE A 38 -2.44 -22.63 7.07
C ILE A 38 -3.82 -22.13 6.62
N LEU A 39 -4.13 -22.24 5.32
CA LEU A 39 -5.44 -21.88 4.78
C LEU A 39 -6.52 -22.88 5.25
N TRP A 40 -6.25 -24.17 5.21
CA TRP A 40 -7.17 -25.20 5.72
C TRP A 40 -7.39 -25.07 7.23
N PHE A 41 -6.36 -24.71 7.99
CA PHE A 41 -6.48 -24.46 9.43
C PHE A 41 -7.40 -23.27 9.70
N ALA A 42 -7.24 -22.16 8.99
CA ALA A 42 -8.12 -21.01 9.13
C ALA A 42 -9.59 -21.37 8.76
N GLY A 43 -9.79 -22.14 7.69
CA GLY A 43 -11.11 -22.69 7.33
C GLY A 43 -11.70 -23.59 8.42
N TRP A 44 -10.92 -24.49 8.98
CA TRP A 44 -11.31 -25.36 10.07
C TRP A 44 -11.74 -24.58 11.32
N LEU A 45 -11.03 -23.49 11.67
CA LEU A 45 -11.41 -22.62 12.78
C LEU A 45 -12.77 -21.97 12.57
N ILE A 46 -13.06 -21.53 11.33
CA ILE A 46 -14.35 -20.96 10.97
C ILE A 46 -15.46 -22.00 11.06
N GLU A 47 -15.27 -23.21 10.51
CA GLU A 47 -16.23 -24.30 10.57
C GLU A 47 -16.58 -24.71 12.02
N HIS A 48 -15.62 -24.56 12.94
CA HIS A 48 -15.82 -24.89 14.35
C HIS A 48 -16.20 -23.66 15.21
N GLY A 49 -16.40 -22.48 14.59
CA GLY A 49 -16.81 -21.26 15.30
C GLY A 49 -15.76 -20.73 16.26
N VAL A 50 -14.47 -21.05 16.05
CA VAL A 50 -13.36 -20.60 16.90
C VAL A 50 -12.93 -19.20 16.46
N PRO A 51 -13.00 -18.17 17.32
CA PRO A 51 -12.57 -16.82 16.99
C PRO A 51 -11.06 -16.74 16.83
N PHE A 52 -10.61 -15.94 15.85
CA PHE A 52 -9.18 -15.64 15.64
C PHE A 52 -9.00 -14.34 14.87
N SER A 53 -7.85 -13.69 15.04
CA SER A 53 -7.42 -12.66 14.12
C SER A 53 -6.57 -13.29 13.00
N PHE A 54 -6.85 -12.87 11.77
CA PHE A 54 -6.20 -13.34 10.57
C PHE A 54 -5.47 -12.18 9.91
N ALA A 55 -4.19 -12.37 9.60
CA ALA A 55 -3.43 -11.32 8.97
C ALA A 55 -2.55 -11.84 7.84
N MET A 56 -2.31 -10.99 6.85
CA MET A 56 -1.32 -11.20 5.80
C MET A 56 -0.20 -10.18 5.97
N MET A 57 1.03 -10.66 6.00
CA MET A 57 2.25 -9.86 6.06
C MET A 57 3.03 -10.04 4.77
N ASP A 58 3.59 -8.97 4.24
CA ASP A 58 4.42 -8.93 3.04
C ASP A 58 5.69 -8.11 3.35
N LEU A 59 6.85 -8.63 2.99
CA LEU A 59 8.13 -7.95 3.23
C LEU A 59 8.32 -6.83 2.21
N ASP A 60 8.51 -5.61 2.70
CA ASP A 60 8.63 -4.45 1.84
C ASP A 60 9.90 -4.49 1.00
N ASN A 61 9.75 -4.25 -0.31
CA ASN A 61 10.87 -4.17 -1.26
C ASN A 61 11.78 -5.43 -1.26
N PHE A 62 11.23 -6.62 -0.96
CA PHE A 62 12.01 -7.87 -0.90
C PHE A 62 12.74 -8.19 -2.19
N LYS A 63 12.18 -7.81 -3.35
CA LYS A 63 12.87 -7.90 -4.64
C LYS A 63 14.21 -7.14 -4.62
N PHE A 64 14.25 -5.94 -4.01
CA PHE A 64 15.50 -5.18 -3.89
C PHE A 64 16.55 -5.92 -3.07
N VAL A 65 16.15 -6.67 -2.02
CA VAL A 65 17.07 -7.52 -1.25
C VAL A 65 17.68 -8.59 -2.15
N ASN A 66 16.85 -9.30 -2.93
CA ASN A 66 17.31 -10.31 -3.89
C ASN A 66 18.23 -9.72 -4.97
N ASP A 67 17.86 -8.58 -5.54
CA ASP A 67 18.61 -7.94 -6.62
C ASP A 67 19.96 -7.37 -6.11
N THR A 68 20.05 -6.97 -4.84
CA THR A 68 21.25 -6.35 -4.24
C THR A 68 22.18 -7.38 -3.62
N TYR A 69 21.66 -8.35 -2.88
CA TYR A 69 22.45 -9.30 -2.07
C TYR A 69 22.36 -10.74 -2.59
N GLY A 70 21.58 -10.98 -3.64
CA GLY A 70 21.38 -12.29 -4.23
C GLY A 70 20.26 -13.11 -3.55
N HIS A 71 19.76 -14.11 -4.27
CA HIS A 71 18.65 -14.96 -3.79
C HIS A 71 18.99 -15.74 -2.51
N HIS A 72 20.25 -16.12 -2.33
CA HIS A 72 20.66 -16.82 -1.10
C HIS A 72 20.51 -15.93 0.15
N ALA A 73 20.84 -14.65 0.04
CA ALA A 73 20.60 -13.68 1.10
C ALA A 73 19.10 -13.46 1.34
N GLY A 74 18.29 -13.37 0.26
CA GLY A 74 16.84 -13.33 0.37
C GLY A 74 16.24 -14.53 1.10
N ASP A 75 16.70 -15.74 0.79
CA ASP A 75 16.29 -16.97 1.48
C ASP A 75 16.64 -16.90 2.98
N GLY A 76 17.84 -16.42 3.31
CA GLY A 76 18.25 -16.19 4.70
C GLY A 76 17.36 -15.18 5.44
N VAL A 77 16.99 -14.10 4.76
CA VAL A 77 16.04 -13.10 5.32
C VAL A 77 14.67 -13.73 5.58
N LEU A 78 14.13 -14.48 4.61
CA LEU A 78 12.84 -15.17 4.79
C LEU A 78 12.86 -16.15 5.96
N ALA A 79 13.92 -16.94 6.09
CA ALA A 79 14.07 -17.89 7.18
C ALA A 79 14.17 -17.19 8.55
N ALA A 80 14.94 -16.10 8.65
CA ALA A 80 15.09 -15.35 9.88
C ALA A 80 13.79 -14.67 10.32
N VAL A 81 13.10 -13.97 9.41
CA VAL A 81 11.80 -13.33 9.67
C VAL A 81 10.76 -14.36 10.06
N ALA A 82 10.74 -15.51 9.39
CA ALA A 82 9.83 -16.61 9.69
C ALA A 82 10.04 -17.18 11.09
N GLN A 83 11.30 -17.36 11.51
CA GLN A 83 11.63 -17.81 12.85
C GLN A 83 11.13 -16.84 13.91
N ASP A 84 11.46 -15.56 13.78
CA ASP A 84 11.03 -14.51 14.71
C ASP A 84 9.49 -14.42 14.79
N LEU A 85 8.82 -14.55 13.64
CA LEU A 85 7.36 -14.52 13.56
C LEU A 85 6.75 -15.74 14.29
N ALA A 86 7.31 -16.93 14.10
CA ALA A 86 6.86 -18.15 14.77
C ALA A 86 7.04 -18.03 16.29
N GLU A 87 8.18 -17.49 16.74
CA GLU A 87 8.47 -17.24 18.16
C GLU A 87 7.49 -16.22 18.77
N SER A 88 7.14 -15.17 18.02
CA SER A 88 6.17 -14.16 18.47
C SER A 88 4.75 -14.69 18.68
N LEU A 89 4.44 -15.86 18.12
CA LEU A 89 3.12 -16.53 18.20
C LEU A 89 3.11 -17.74 19.12
N ASP A 90 4.23 -18.08 19.77
CA ASP A 90 4.33 -19.32 20.54
C ASP A 90 3.24 -19.42 21.61
N GLY A 91 2.53 -20.54 21.57
CA GLY A 91 1.47 -20.88 22.52
C GLY A 91 0.08 -20.28 22.20
N PHE A 92 -0.07 -19.37 21.23
CA PHE A 92 -1.39 -18.76 20.94
C PHE A 92 -1.69 -18.54 19.46
N GLY A 93 -0.83 -19.00 18.56
CA GLY A 93 -1.07 -18.83 17.13
C GLY A 93 -0.06 -19.57 16.28
N LEU A 94 -0.27 -19.49 14.96
CA LEU A 94 0.61 -20.08 13.97
C LEU A 94 0.82 -19.11 12.81
N ALA A 95 2.01 -19.14 12.24
CA ALA A 95 2.30 -18.49 10.97
C ALA A 95 2.48 -19.53 9.85
N GLY A 96 2.09 -19.18 8.64
CA GLY A 96 2.30 -19.99 7.44
C GLY A 96 2.87 -19.16 6.30
N ARG A 97 3.67 -19.77 5.44
CA ARG A 97 4.14 -19.12 4.23
C ARG A 97 3.06 -19.21 3.15
N PHE A 98 2.59 -18.06 2.67
CA PHE A 98 1.58 -18.00 1.60
C PHE A 98 2.23 -18.13 0.22
N GLY A 99 3.35 -17.44 0.00
CA GLY A 99 4.13 -17.54 -1.25
C GLY A 99 5.12 -16.38 -1.36
N GLY A 100 6.25 -16.59 -2.03
CA GLY A 100 7.27 -15.54 -2.17
C GLY A 100 7.70 -15.00 -0.81
N ASP A 101 7.44 -13.72 -0.58
CA ASP A 101 7.69 -12.94 0.64
C ASP A 101 6.44 -12.69 1.50
N GLU A 102 5.33 -13.38 1.18
CA GLU A 102 4.06 -13.26 1.90
C GLU A 102 3.88 -14.35 2.96
N MET A 103 3.47 -13.96 4.14
CA MET A 103 3.21 -14.82 5.30
C MET A 103 1.81 -14.58 5.85
N LEU A 104 1.11 -15.63 6.25
CA LEU A 104 -0.18 -15.59 6.93
C LEU A 104 0.00 -15.81 8.44
N ILE A 105 -0.78 -15.09 9.23
CA ILE A 105 -0.77 -15.13 10.69
C ILE A 105 -2.17 -15.51 11.17
N VAL A 106 -2.28 -16.60 11.92
CA VAL A 106 -3.48 -17.00 12.66
C VAL A 106 -3.18 -16.80 14.13
N ASN A 107 -3.86 -15.85 14.78
CA ASN A 107 -3.66 -15.54 16.21
C ASN A 107 -4.97 -15.77 16.96
N LEU A 108 -4.96 -16.68 17.92
CA LEU A 108 -6.14 -17.13 18.67
C LEU A 108 -6.36 -16.33 19.98
N ARG A 109 -5.46 -15.43 20.33
CA ARG A 109 -5.50 -14.66 21.57
C ARG A 109 -5.99 -13.22 21.37
N ASP A 110 -5.43 -12.54 20.39
CA ASP A 110 -5.60 -11.11 20.22
C ASP A 110 -6.77 -10.84 19.23
N LEU A 111 -7.99 -10.63 19.79
CA LEU A 111 -9.25 -10.63 19.05
C LEU A 111 -9.94 -9.24 19.02
N THR A 112 -9.43 -8.29 19.78
CA THR A 112 -9.91 -6.90 19.71
C THR A 112 -8.99 -6.04 18.87
N TYR A 113 -9.48 -4.88 18.45
CA TYR A 113 -8.65 -3.91 17.72
C TYR A 113 -7.40 -3.51 18.52
N ASP A 114 -7.56 -3.25 19.82
CA ASP A 114 -6.47 -2.78 20.67
C ASP A 114 -5.45 -3.90 20.93
N ASP A 115 -5.90 -5.14 21.10
CA ASP A 115 -5.01 -6.30 21.28
C ASP A 115 -4.23 -6.57 19.98
N CYS A 116 -4.89 -6.62 18.82
CA CYS A 116 -4.22 -6.73 17.53
C CYS A 116 -3.21 -5.60 17.31
N LYS A 117 -3.59 -4.36 17.63
CA LYS A 117 -2.69 -3.21 17.53
C LYS A 117 -1.47 -3.37 18.43
N LYS A 118 -1.65 -3.81 19.68
CA LYS A 118 -0.55 -4.04 20.62
C LYS A 118 0.39 -5.15 20.12
N TYR A 119 -0.16 -6.25 19.60
CA TYR A 119 0.62 -7.34 19.03
C TYR A 119 1.46 -6.86 17.84
N PHE A 120 0.86 -6.13 16.89
CA PHE A 120 1.61 -5.63 15.73
C PHE A 120 2.62 -4.53 16.11
N ILE A 121 2.36 -3.68 17.09
CA ILE A 121 3.39 -2.79 17.62
C ILE A 121 4.61 -3.59 18.08
N GLY A 122 4.44 -4.68 18.82
CA GLY A 122 5.54 -5.57 19.23
C GLY A 122 6.32 -6.15 18.05
N ILE A 123 5.64 -6.56 16.98
CA ILE A 123 6.28 -7.02 15.74
C ILE A 123 7.18 -5.92 15.12
N TYR A 124 6.73 -4.66 15.15
CA TYR A 124 7.45 -3.52 14.57
C TYR A 124 8.51 -2.90 15.50
N ASP A 125 8.56 -3.26 16.76
CA ASP A 125 9.58 -2.76 17.70
C ASP A 125 10.91 -3.53 17.62
N GLY A 126 11.19 -4.13 16.46
CA GLY A 126 12.43 -4.86 16.18
C GLY A 126 12.39 -6.35 16.57
N ALA A 127 11.25 -6.86 17.04
CA ALA A 127 11.11 -8.29 17.28
C ALA A 127 11.15 -9.10 15.97
N VAL A 128 10.36 -8.70 14.97
CA VAL A 128 10.24 -9.36 13.67
C VAL A 128 10.65 -8.42 12.53
N LEU A 129 10.16 -7.19 12.53
CA LEU A 129 10.35 -6.17 11.51
C LEU A 129 11.12 -4.96 12.06
N ARG A 130 11.50 -4.03 11.17
CA ARG A 130 12.27 -2.81 11.49
C ARG A 130 13.62 -3.11 12.12
N LYS A 131 14.28 -4.13 11.65
CA LYS A 131 15.61 -4.50 12.11
C LYS A 131 16.52 -4.94 10.97
N ASN A 132 17.80 -4.96 11.24
CA ASN A 132 18.77 -5.59 10.37
C ASN A 132 18.77 -7.11 10.61
N ILE A 133 18.73 -7.89 9.55
CA ILE A 133 18.91 -9.34 9.59
C ILE A 133 20.39 -9.63 9.34
N ALA A 134 21.09 -10.09 10.35
CA ALA A 134 22.51 -10.46 10.24
C ALA A 134 22.63 -11.78 9.47
N LEU A 135 23.29 -11.74 8.31
CA LEU A 135 23.69 -12.87 7.48
C LEU A 135 25.21 -12.91 7.39
N GLU A 136 25.79 -13.98 6.82
CA GLU A 136 27.26 -14.16 6.76
C GLU A 136 27.97 -12.96 6.11
N ASP A 137 27.46 -12.48 4.96
CA ASP A 137 28.13 -11.46 4.15
C ASP A 137 27.40 -10.11 4.09
N CYS A 138 26.20 -10.00 4.70
CA CYS A 138 25.41 -8.78 4.63
C CYS A 138 24.43 -8.64 5.82
N SER A 139 23.86 -7.43 5.96
CA SER A 139 22.89 -7.15 7.03
C SER A 139 21.78 -6.23 6.52
N PRO A 140 20.86 -6.76 5.66
CA PRO A 140 19.78 -5.95 5.11
C PRO A 140 18.80 -5.50 6.20
N TYR A 141 18.35 -4.25 6.10
CA TYR A 141 17.30 -3.70 6.94
C TYR A 141 15.93 -4.10 6.39
N ILE A 142 15.12 -4.77 7.19
CA ILE A 142 13.84 -5.34 6.76
C ILE A 142 12.66 -4.60 7.41
N THR A 143 11.73 -4.22 6.56
CA THR A 143 10.38 -3.76 6.95
C THR A 143 9.33 -4.64 6.29
N GLY A 144 8.09 -4.51 6.73
CA GLY A 144 6.97 -5.23 6.13
C GLY A 144 5.68 -4.46 6.31
N THR A 145 4.70 -4.84 5.54
CA THR A 145 3.34 -4.31 5.62
C THR A 145 2.39 -5.43 6.02
N VAL A 146 1.47 -5.14 6.95
CA VAL A 146 0.53 -6.13 7.49
C VAL A 146 -0.90 -5.66 7.31
N GLY A 147 -1.77 -6.53 6.79
CA GLY A 147 -3.22 -6.38 6.77
C GLY A 147 -3.88 -7.38 7.70
N CYS A 148 -4.82 -6.97 8.56
CA CYS A 148 -5.46 -7.81 9.56
C CYS A 148 -6.97 -7.59 9.64
N ALA A 149 -7.72 -8.69 9.87
CA ALA A 149 -9.15 -8.71 10.20
C ALA A 149 -9.44 -9.81 11.23
N VAL A 150 -10.59 -9.75 11.89
CA VAL A 150 -10.95 -10.65 13.00
C VAL A 150 -12.24 -11.43 12.67
N TYR A 151 -12.16 -12.76 12.75
CA TYR A 151 -13.33 -13.64 12.69
C TYR A 151 -13.92 -13.84 14.12
N PRO A 152 -15.23 -13.87 14.31
CA PRO A 152 -16.33 -13.63 13.34
C PRO A 152 -16.74 -12.15 13.23
N LYS A 153 -16.05 -11.24 13.89
CA LYS A 153 -16.43 -9.83 14.02
C LYS A 153 -16.50 -9.11 12.68
N ASP A 154 -15.46 -9.29 11.84
CA ASP A 154 -15.29 -8.51 10.62
C ASP A 154 -15.81 -9.26 9.37
N ALA A 155 -15.83 -10.60 9.41
CA ALA A 155 -16.40 -11.46 8.37
C ALA A 155 -16.97 -12.74 8.98
N GLN A 156 -17.93 -13.39 8.29
CA GLN A 156 -18.60 -14.61 8.76
C GLN A 156 -18.08 -15.88 8.05
N ASP A 157 -17.33 -15.73 6.97
CA ASP A 157 -16.78 -16.82 6.17
C ASP A 157 -15.32 -16.56 5.80
N PHE A 158 -14.69 -17.59 5.27
CA PHE A 158 -13.27 -17.55 4.88
C PHE A 158 -13.00 -16.57 3.75
N GLU A 159 -13.88 -16.55 2.74
CA GLU A 159 -13.70 -15.72 1.54
C GLU A 159 -13.75 -14.23 1.90
N GLY A 160 -14.77 -13.82 2.66
CA GLY A 160 -14.89 -12.45 3.15
C GLY A 160 -13.73 -12.05 4.05
N LEU A 161 -13.28 -12.94 4.96
CA LEU A 161 -12.15 -12.67 5.85
C LEU A 161 -10.84 -12.50 5.06
N PHE A 162 -10.61 -13.39 4.07
CA PHE A 162 -9.43 -13.33 3.21
C PHE A 162 -9.41 -12.05 2.36
N GLU A 163 -10.56 -11.68 1.79
CA GLU A 163 -10.71 -10.43 1.05
C GLU A 163 -10.39 -9.19 1.91
N LEU A 164 -10.80 -9.20 3.18
CA LEU A 164 -10.53 -8.09 4.09
C LEU A 164 -9.04 -7.94 4.43
N ILE A 165 -8.34 -9.05 4.67
CA ILE A 165 -6.89 -8.97 4.95
C ILE A 165 -6.11 -8.53 3.72
N ASP A 166 -6.48 -8.98 2.53
CA ASP A 166 -5.88 -8.53 1.26
C ASP A 166 -6.11 -7.03 1.04
N LYS A 167 -7.35 -6.55 1.18
CA LYS A 167 -7.69 -5.12 1.09
C LYS A 167 -6.93 -4.26 2.11
N THR A 168 -6.78 -4.74 3.34
CA THR A 168 -6.05 -4.00 4.38
C THR A 168 -4.55 -4.00 4.14
N LEU A 169 -3.97 -5.11 3.68
CA LEU A 169 -2.57 -5.19 3.26
C LEU A 169 -2.29 -4.22 2.11
N TYR A 170 -3.11 -4.27 1.08
CA TYR A 170 -3.03 -3.38 -0.07
C TYR A 170 -3.07 -1.90 0.36
N ARG A 171 -3.97 -1.54 1.28
CA ARG A 171 -4.02 -0.19 1.85
C ARG A 171 -2.74 0.19 2.59
N GLY A 172 -2.12 -0.73 3.31
CA GLY A 172 -0.85 -0.50 3.97
C GLY A 172 0.25 -0.19 2.97
N LYS A 173 0.34 -0.99 1.90
CA LYS A 173 1.28 -0.77 0.78
C LYS A 173 1.06 0.60 0.12
N SER A 174 -0.19 1.02 -0.08
CA SER A 174 -0.55 2.32 -0.67
C SER A 174 -0.27 3.51 0.25
N LYS A 175 -0.17 3.31 1.57
CA LYS A 175 0.17 4.35 2.56
C LYS A 175 1.68 4.56 2.76
N GLY A 176 2.50 3.95 1.95
CA GLY A 176 3.95 4.06 2.02
C GLY A 176 4.64 2.89 2.69
N ARG A 177 3.94 1.75 2.85
CA ARG A 177 4.50 0.50 3.43
C ARG A 177 4.91 0.65 4.91
N ASN A 178 5.68 -0.31 5.45
CA ASN A 178 6.22 -0.29 6.81
C ASN A 178 5.17 0.03 7.88
N CYS A 179 4.00 -0.56 7.78
CA CYS A 179 2.86 -0.31 8.67
C CYS A 179 1.94 -1.52 8.78
N HIS A 180 1.11 -1.53 9.82
CA HIS A 180 0.00 -2.47 9.94
C HIS A 180 -1.34 -1.76 9.78
N ILE A 181 -2.29 -2.43 9.15
CA ILE A 181 -3.65 -1.97 8.97
C ILE A 181 -4.59 -3.03 9.52
N ILE A 182 -5.31 -2.70 10.58
CA ILE A 182 -6.37 -3.54 11.15
C ILE A 182 -7.69 -3.06 10.57
N TYR A 183 -8.53 -4.00 10.12
CA TYR A 183 -9.86 -3.68 9.59
C TYR A 183 -10.73 -3.04 10.67
N VAL A 184 -11.47 -2.00 10.28
CA VAL A 184 -12.51 -1.34 11.09
C VAL A 184 -13.64 -0.97 10.16
N GLU A 185 -14.81 -1.57 10.34
CA GLU A 185 -15.96 -1.42 9.45
C GLU A 185 -16.36 0.04 9.21
N GLU A 186 -16.47 0.83 10.29
CA GLU A 186 -16.89 2.25 10.23
C GLU A 186 -15.98 3.12 9.37
N LYS A 187 -14.69 2.76 9.28
CA LYS A 187 -13.68 3.54 8.53
C LYS A 187 -13.41 3.01 7.13
N ARG A 188 -13.97 1.84 6.74
CA ARG A 188 -13.46 1.09 5.57
C ARG A 188 -14.52 0.40 4.73
N ARG A 189 -15.81 0.59 5.03
CA ARG A 189 -16.93 -0.01 4.31
C ARG A 189 -16.95 0.33 2.81
N ASP A 190 -16.43 1.51 2.46
CA ASP A 190 -16.52 2.06 1.11
C ASP A 190 -15.16 2.10 0.38
N ILE A 191 -14.19 1.27 0.77
CA ILE A 191 -12.92 1.18 0.05
C ILE A 191 -13.13 0.44 -1.26
N VAL A 192 -13.14 1.18 -2.36
CA VAL A 192 -13.15 0.63 -3.71
C VAL A 192 -11.72 0.51 -4.21
N ILE A 193 -11.25 -0.73 -4.42
CA ILE A 193 -10.00 -0.99 -5.16
C ILE A 193 -10.36 -0.97 -6.63
N ARG A 194 -9.97 0.10 -7.33
CA ARG A 194 -10.11 0.16 -8.79
C ARG A 194 -8.85 -0.42 -9.41
N GLN A 195 -8.99 -1.38 -10.30
CA GLN A 195 -7.86 -1.91 -11.06
C GLN A 195 -7.42 -0.89 -12.11
N ILE A 196 -6.09 -0.68 -12.22
CA ILE A 196 -5.52 0.21 -13.21
C ILE A 196 -5.60 -0.43 -14.59
N ALA A 197 -5.98 0.43 -15.54
CA ALA A 197 -5.61 0.43 -16.93
C ALA A 197 -6.31 -0.55 -17.87
N ARG A 198 -7.11 0.04 -18.73
CA ARG A 198 -7.55 -0.57 -20.00
C ARG A 198 -6.37 -0.90 -20.94
N HIS A 199 -5.26 -0.17 -20.84
CA HIS A 199 -4.19 -0.22 -21.84
C HIS A 199 -2.81 -0.63 -21.33
N GLY A 200 -2.61 -0.74 -20.01
CA GLY A 200 -1.31 -1.00 -19.40
C GLY A 200 -0.41 0.25 -19.29
N MET A 201 0.41 0.29 -18.26
CA MET A 201 1.24 1.44 -17.90
C MET A 201 2.16 1.92 -19.04
N TYR A 202 2.77 0.99 -19.76
CA TYR A 202 3.68 1.32 -20.88
C TYR A 202 2.96 2.09 -22.01
N THR A 203 1.76 1.65 -22.38
CA THR A 203 0.96 2.30 -23.43
C THR A 203 0.54 3.70 -22.99
N THR A 204 0.10 3.86 -21.76
CA THR A 204 -0.29 5.15 -21.20
C THR A 204 0.89 6.13 -21.17
N PHE A 205 2.07 5.70 -20.68
CA PHE A 205 3.27 6.53 -20.72
C PHE A 205 3.67 6.92 -22.15
N SER A 206 3.63 5.99 -23.09
CA SER A 206 3.95 6.25 -24.49
C SER A 206 3.01 7.30 -25.10
N TRP A 207 1.72 7.24 -24.80
CA TRP A 207 0.75 8.23 -25.24
C TRP A 207 0.97 9.59 -24.59
N MET A 208 1.25 9.63 -23.29
CA MET A 208 1.57 10.88 -22.59
C MET A 208 2.77 11.58 -23.22
N ILE A 209 3.87 10.84 -23.46
CA ILE A 209 5.07 11.38 -24.11
C ILE A 209 4.72 11.94 -25.48
N ARG A 210 4.03 11.16 -26.31
CA ARG A 210 3.69 11.57 -27.67
C ARG A 210 2.79 12.79 -27.71
N LEU A 211 1.78 12.88 -26.86
CA LEU A 211 0.92 14.06 -26.74
C LEU A 211 1.71 15.28 -26.26
N PHE A 212 2.65 15.06 -25.33
CA PHE A 212 3.50 16.12 -24.81
C PHE A 212 4.51 16.64 -25.85
N GLU A 213 4.98 15.80 -26.76
CA GLU A 213 5.87 16.18 -27.86
C GLU A 213 5.12 16.97 -28.95
N LEU A 214 3.95 16.49 -29.37
CA LEU A 214 3.23 17.02 -30.55
C LEU A 214 2.50 18.34 -30.29
N ALA A 215 1.99 18.58 -29.09
CA ALA A 215 1.21 19.77 -28.80
C ALA A 215 2.11 21.00 -28.55
N PRO A 216 1.82 22.17 -29.16
CA PRO A 216 2.58 23.39 -28.93
C PRO A 216 2.19 24.05 -27.60
N GLY A 217 3.20 24.41 -26.77
CA GLY A 217 3.04 25.12 -25.51
C GLY A 217 2.39 24.28 -24.40
N LEU A 218 2.73 24.59 -23.15
CA LEU A 218 2.33 23.81 -21.98
C LEU A 218 0.80 23.65 -21.84
N LYS A 219 0.03 24.72 -22.10
CA LYS A 219 -1.44 24.68 -21.97
C LYS A 219 -2.08 23.63 -22.89
N ASN A 220 -1.64 23.53 -24.14
CA ASN A 220 -2.18 22.54 -25.08
C ASN A 220 -1.71 21.12 -24.77
N LYS A 221 -0.48 20.96 -24.28
CA LYS A 221 0.04 19.67 -23.80
C LYS A 221 -0.84 19.13 -22.66
N LEU A 222 -1.12 19.97 -21.66
CA LEU A 222 -1.97 19.61 -20.52
C LEU A 222 -3.41 19.32 -20.93
N ARG A 223 -3.99 20.08 -21.88
CA ARG A 223 -5.33 19.81 -22.43
C ARG A 223 -5.45 18.44 -23.09
N GLY A 224 -4.37 17.94 -23.69
CA GLY A 224 -4.34 16.60 -24.28
C GLY A 224 -4.13 15.49 -23.26
N VAL A 225 -3.19 15.68 -22.32
CA VAL A 225 -2.76 14.62 -21.40
C VAL A 225 -3.68 14.47 -20.19
N MET A 226 -4.20 15.54 -19.60
CA MET A 226 -5.00 15.47 -18.39
C MET A 226 -6.30 14.67 -18.55
N PRO A 227 -7.11 14.85 -19.62
CA PRO A 227 -8.29 14.01 -19.87
C PRO A 227 -7.95 12.53 -20.06
N LEU A 228 -6.85 12.24 -20.78
CA LEU A 228 -6.37 10.88 -20.98
C LEU A 228 -6.05 10.21 -19.63
N LEU A 229 -5.33 10.90 -18.74
CA LEU A 229 -5.04 10.38 -17.42
C LEU A 229 -6.28 10.22 -16.55
N MET A 230 -7.23 11.14 -16.64
CA MET A 230 -8.50 11.01 -15.90
C MET A 230 -9.25 9.76 -16.32
N GLU A 231 -9.33 9.48 -17.62
CA GLU A 231 -9.97 8.27 -18.13
C GLU A 231 -9.22 7.01 -17.72
N GLU A 232 -7.91 7.01 -17.90
CA GLU A 232 -7.06 5.86 -17.63
C GLU A 232 -7.01 5.51 -16.14
N LEU A 233 -6.84 6.51 -15.28
CA LEU A 233 -6.83 6.34 -13.83
C LEU A 233 -8.24 6.33 -13.23
N GLN A 234 -9.28 6.55 -14.03
CA GLN A 234 -10.66 6.66 -13.56
C GLN A 234 -10.82 7.64 -12.38
N ILE A 235 -10.17 8.79 -12.46
CA ILE A 235 -10.25 9.86 -11.46
C ILE A 235 -11.32 10.88 -11.84
N SER A 236 -11.99 11.42 -10.83
CA SER A 236 -13.13 12.33 -11.03
C SER A 236 -12.69 13.74 -11.40
N ASP A 237 -11.55 14.19 -10.88
CA ASP A 237 -11.03 15.53 -11.18
C ASP A 237 -9.50 15.59 -11.11
N LEU A 238 -8.90 16.32 -12.05
CA LEU A 238 -7.46 16.55 -12.14
C LEU A 238 -7.21 18.03 -12.41
N TYR A 239 -6.43 18.66 -11.53
CA TYR A 239 -6.07 20.06 -11.62
C TYR A 239 -4.57 20.22 -11.84
N TYR A 240 -4.19 21.13 -12.71
CA TYR A 240 -2.88 21.74 -12.73
C TYR A 240 -2.98 23.11 -12.04
N VAL A 241 -2.14 23.35 -11.06
CA VAL A 241 -2.01 24.63 -10.34
C VAL A 241 -0.60 25.15 -10.58
N GLY A 242 -0.47 26.24 -11.31
CA GLY A 242 0.81 26.86 -11.63
C GLY A 242 0.80 28.38 -11.39
N LYS A 243 1.93 29.04 -11.65
CA LYS A 243 2.08 30.51 -11.44
C LYS A 243 1.07 31.35 -12.24
N GLN A 244 0.49 30.78 -13.33
CA GLN A 244 -0.49 31.44 -14.18
C GLN A 244 -1.95 31.13 -13.84
N GLY A 245 -2.20 30.41 -12.74
CA GLY A 245 -3.53 30.04 -12.28
C GLY A 245 -3.81 28.54 -12.29
N ILE A 246 -5.08 28.18 -12.19
CA ILE A 246 -5.57 26.79 -12.09
C ILE A 246 -6.15 26.35 -13.44
N MET A 247 -5.78 25.16 -13.90
CA MET A 247 -6.38 24.52 -15.06
C MET A 247 -6.99 23.18 -14.65
N ARG A 248 -8.25 22.94 -15.04
CA ARG A 248 -8.96 21.68 -14.86
C ARG A 248 -8.99 20.85 -16.14
N ALA A 249 -8.94 19.52 -16.02
CA ALA A 249 -9.03 18.63 -17.15
C ALA A 249 -10.39 18.66 -17.86
N VAL A 250 -11.49 18.86 -17.12
CA VAL A 250 -12.88 18.71 -17.64
C VAL A 250 -13.51 20.04 -18.05
N ARG A 251 -13.12 21.16 -17.44
CA ARG A 251 -13.64 22.50 -17.78
C ARG A 251 -12.49 23.48 -17.90
N ASP A 252 -12.47 24.14 -19.05
CA ASP A 252 -11.49 25.19 -19.38
C ASP A 252 -11.82 26.47 -18.58
N SER A 253 -11.69 26.40 -17.26
CA SER A 253 -11.77 27.58 -16.41
C SER A 253 -10.37 27.93 -15.93
N THR A 254 -9.73 28.90 -16.61
CA THR A 254 -8.66 29.68 -16.03
C THR A 254 -9.28 30.61 -15.00
N VAL A 255 -9.62 30.04 -13.82
CA VAL A 255 -9.99 30.90 -12.68
C VAL A 255 -8.66 31.36 -12.09
N ALA A 256 -8.43 32.67 -12.17
CA ALA A 256 -7.33 33.33 -11.48
C ALA A 256 -7.64 33.37 -9.95
N GLU A 257 -7.64 32.20 -9.31
CA GLU A 257 -7.62 32.09 -7.87
C GLU A 257 -6.15 32.09 -7.42
N PRO A 258 -5.80 32.68 -6.27
CA PRO A 258 -4.44 32.58 -5.77
C PRO A 258 -4.06 31.10 -5.61
N VAL A 259 -2.88 30.74 -6.12
CA VAL A 259 -2.35 29.39 -6.00
C VAL A 259 -2.20 29.08 -4.51
N PRO A 260 -2.86 28.03 -3.99
CA PRO A 260 -2.73 27.70 -2.58
C PRO A 260 -1.29 27.30 -2.26
N ASP A 261 -0.79 27.70 -1.13
CA ASP A 261 0.47 27.20 -0.60
C ASP A 261 0.26 25.77 -0.08
N LEU A 262 0.76 24.79 -0.82
CA LEU A 262 0.71 23.37 -0.48
C LEU A 262 2.04 22.83 0.06
N SER A 263 3.02 23.69 0.31
CA SER A 263 4.35 23.29 0.81
C SER A 263 4.28 22.49 2.10
N ALA A 264 3.30 22.78 2.96
CA ALA A 264 3.08 22.03 4.19
C ALA A 264 2.66 20.57 3.96
N LEU A 265 2.09 20.20 2.81
CA LEU A 265 1.80 18.81 2.43
C LEU A 265 3.05 18.07 1.91
N MET A 266 4.06 18.81 1.43
CA MET A 266 5.28 18.30 0.81
C MET A 266 6.45 18.19 1.79
N ARG A 267 6.20 17.98 3.09
CA ARG A 267 7.21 18.03 4.17
C ARG A 267 8.32 17.00 4.05
N SER A 268 8.05 15.85 3.47
CA SER A 268 8.99 14.74 3.38
C SER A 268 9.15 14.18 1.97
N ASP A 269 8.30 14.59 1.03
CA ASP A 269 8.31 14.06 -0.32
C ASP A 269 7.67 15.07 -1.29
N THR A 270 7.90 14.91 -2.58
CA THR A 270 7.26 15.68 -3.66
C THR A 270 5.88 15.12 -4.05
N LEU A 271 5.40 14.11 -3.36
CA LEU A 271 4.09 13.48 -3.54
C LEU A 271 3.40 13.28 -2.19
N PHE A 272 2.17 13.76 -2.07
CA PHE A 272 1.25 13.51 -0.96
C PHE A 272 0.03 12.76 -1.47
N ALA A 273 -0.26 11.60 -0.92
CA ALA A 273 -1.47 10.82 -1.25
C ALA A 273 -2.14 10.34 0.04
N ASP A 274 -3.40 10.69 0.22
CA ASP A 274 -4.19 10.21 1.37
C ASP A 274 -5.64 9.96 0.94
N ASN A 275 -6.29 9.04 1.62
CA ASN A 275 -7.69 8.70 1.42
C ASN A 275 -8.62 9.36 2.44
N SER A 276 -8.15 10.40 3.10
CA SER A 276 -8.91 11.30 3.97
C SER A 276 -8.34 12.71 3.86
N LEU A 277 -9.10 13.70 4.29
CA LEU A 277 -8.63 15.09 4.38
C LEU A 277 -8.14 15.46 5.78
N ASP A 278 -7.94 14.51 6.69
CA ASP A 278 -7.57 14.82 8.09
C ASP A 278 -6.22 15.53 8.17
N LYS A 279 -5.20 15.05 7.45
CA LYS A 279 -3.89 15.72 7.39
C LYS A 279 -3.95 17.05 6.64
N VAL A 280 -4.79 17.15 5.61
CA VAL A 280 -4.98 18.41 4.88
C VAL A 280 -5.62 19.45 5.79
N ARG A 281 -6.59 19.06 6.62
CA ARG A 281 -7.20 19.94 7.62
C ARG A 281 -6.20 20.43 8.65
N GLU A 282 -5.31 19.55 9.10
CA GLU A 282 -4.29 19.89 10.10
C GLU A 282 -3.18 20.78 9.51
N TRP A 283 -2.65 20.42 8.32
CA TRP A 283 -1.46 21.04 7.77
C TRP A 283 -1.73 22.21 6.82
N CYS A 284 -2.87 22.21 6.14
CA CYS A 284 -3.28 23.22 5.15
C CYS A 284 -4.76 23.58 5.31
N PRO A 285 -5.18 24.21 6.43
CA PRO A 285 -6.60 24.46 6.73
C PRO A 285 -7.32 25.31 5.68
N GLY A 286 -6.64 26.25 5.04
CA GLY A 286 -7.20 27.05 3.95
C GLY A 286 -7.54 26.21 2.72
N PHE A 287 -6.66 25.29 2.34
CA PHE A 287 -6.90 24.36 1.24
C PHE A 287 -7.97 23.33 1.59
N TYR A 288 -7.98 22.84 2.84
CA TYR A 288 -9.05 21.97 3.34
C TYR A 288 -10.44 22.59 3.12
N GLY A 289 -10.63 23.89 3.44
CA GLY A 289 -11.91 24.55 3.25
C GLY A 289 -12.38 24.53 1.78
N VAL A 290 -11.45 24.69 0.84
CA VAL A 290 -11.74 24.62 -0.60
C VAL A 290 -12.13 23.19 -1.02
N MET A 291 -11.43 22.18 -0.52
CA MET A 291 -11.71 20.77 -0.85
C MET A 291 -13.01 20.28 -0.21
N ALA A 292 -13.25 20.61 1.05
CA ALA A 292 -14.47 20.25 1.77
C ALA A 292 -15.73 20.88 1.16
N ALA A 293 -15.66 22.14 0.72
CA ALA A 293 -16.77 22.80 0.01
C ALA A 293 -17.13 22.14 -1.34
N ARG A 294 -16.22 21.33 -1.90
CA ARG A 294 -16.43 20.54 -3.13
C ARG A 294 -16.74 19.08 -2.85
N GLU A 295 -16.98 18.71 -1.59
CA GLU A 295 -17.25 17.33 -1.17
C GLU A 295 -16.14 16.35 -1.54
N ILE A 296 -14.88 16.82 -1.59
CA ILE A 296 -13.71 15.97 -1.84
C ILE A 296 -13.39 15.18 -0.57
N GLU A 297 -13.17 13.88 -0.71
CA GLU A 297 -12.82 12.98 0.39
C GLU A 297 -11.40 12.40 0.27
N THR A 298 -10.88 12.30 -0.96
CA THR A 298 -9.58 11.67 -1.23
C THR A 298 -8.75 12.56 -2.13
N LEU A 299 -7.47 12.67 -1.83
CA LEU A 299 -6.57 13.60 -2.49
C LEU A 299 -5.22 12.95 -2.80
N CYS A 300 -4.68 13.24 -4.00
CA CYS A 300 -3.28 13.03 -4.34
C CYS A 300 -2.73 14.33 -4.91
N VAL A 301 -1.64 14.83 -4.32
CA VAL A 301 -0.96 16.07 -4.74
C VAL A 301 0.47 15.73 -5.13
N VAL A 302 0.89 16.18 -6.31
CA VAL A 302 2.27 16.01 -6.78
C VAL A 302 2.87 17.38 -7.06
N GLN A 303 4.02 17.66 -6.47
CA GLN A 303 4.77 18.89 -6.71
C GLN A 303 5.41 18.88 -8.09
N ILE A 304 5.26 19.99 -8.81
CA ILE A 304 5.95 20.28 -10.05
C ILE A 304 7.13 21.17 -9.72
N GLY A 305 8.34 20.72 -10.05
CA GLY A 305 9.59 21.41 -9.77
C GLY A 305 10.71 20.40 -9.58
N MET A 306 11.95 20.88 -9.56
CA MET A 306 13.15 20.05 -9.41
C MET A 306 13.72 20.11 -7.99
N ASP A 307 13.43 21.17 -7.24
CA ASP A 307 13.95 21.47 -5.91
C ASP A 307 12.85 21.96 -4.98
N MET A 308 13.21 22.56 -3.83
CA MET A 308 12.28 23.09 -2.83
C MET A 308 11.34 24.22 -3.37
N ASP A 309 11.66 24.81 -4.51
CA ASP A 309 10.81 25.79 -5.19
C ASP A 309 9.81 25.11 -6.11
N ALA A 310 8.56 25.04 -5.68
CA ALA A 310 7.48 24.50 -6.50
C ALA A 310 7.13 25.46 -7.65
N ASP A 311 7.19 24.94 -8.89
CA ASP A 311 6.64 25.61 -10.08
C ASP A 311 5.12 25.51 -10.15
N GLY A 312 4.56 24.62 -9.33
CA GLY A 312 3.14 24.32 -9.26
C GLY A 312 2.85 22.94 -8.67
N TYR A 313 1.60 22.51 -8.84
CA TYR A 313 1.12 21.23 -8.34
C TYR A 313 0.18 20.56 -9.34
N LEU A 314 0.22 19.23 -9.41
CA LEU A 314 -0.85 18.41 -9.94
C LEU A 314 -1.68 17.91 -8.76
N ILE A 315 -3.00 18.06 -8.85
CA ILE A 315 -3.93 17.70 -7.78
C ILE A 315 -5.00 16.80 -8.36
N CYS A 316 -5.07 15.57 -7.87
CA CYS A 316 -6.15 14.64 -8.15
C CYS A 316 -7.11 14.64 -6.97
N ALA A 317 -8.39 14.84 -7.24
CA ALA A 317 -9.41 14.96 -6.22
C ALA A 317 -10.59 14.02 -6.51
N GLU A 318 -11.02 13.27 -5.49
CA GLU A 318 -12.15 12.34 -5.60
C GLU A 318 -13.26 12.74 -4.62
N PRO A 319 -14.44 13.13 -5.11
CA PRO A 319 -15.59 13.39 -4.27
C PRO A 319 -16.24 12.08 -3.83
N ARG A 320 -16.73 12.04 -2.57
CA ARG A 320 -17.57 10.96 -2.02
C ARG A 320 -17.01 9.54 -2.20
N ASN A 321 -15.68 9.40 -2.27
CA ASN A 321 -15.06 8.11 -2.53
C ASN A 321 -13.72 8.01 -1.80
N ARG A 322 -13.60 7.07 -0.87
CA ARG A 322 -12.37 6.79 -0.14
C ARG A 322 -11.41 5.98 -1.00
N ARG A 323 -10.99 6.58 -2.12
CA ARG A 323 -10.04 5.96 -3.04
C ARG A 323 -8.72 5.66 -2.34
N ILE A 324 -8.16 4.50 -2.63
CA ILE A 324 -6.78 4.18 -2.28
C ILE A 324 -5.93 4.43 -3.52
N TRP A 325 -4.98 5.36 -3.41
CA TRP A 325 -4.03 5.65 -4.45
C TRP A 325 -3.02 4.52 -4.59
N GLN A 326 -2.94 3.93 -5.79
CA GLN A 326 -2.01 2.86 -6.11
C GLN A 326 -0.64 3.44 -6.48
N GLU A 327 0.42 2.67 -6.24
CA GLU A 327 1.79 3.08 -6.59
C GLU A 327 1.93 3.43 -8.06
N ALA A 328 1.33 2.64 -8.95
CA ALA A 328 1.38 2.89 -10.38
C ALA A 328 0.60 4.16 -10.79
N GLU A 329 -0.51 4.49 -10.11
CA GLU A 329 -1.23 5.76 -10.32
C GLU A 329 -0.38 6.95 -9.87
N CYS A 330 0.20 6.85 -8.67
CA CYS A 330 1.14 7.85 -8.16
C CYS A 330 2.34 8.03 -9.09
N ALA A 331 2.90 6.94 -9.63
CA ALA A 331 4.01 6.98 -10.58
C ALA A 331 3.63 7.69 -11.89
N MET A 332 2.44 7.48 -12.43
CA MET A 332 1.96 8.17 -13.64
C MET A 332 1.81 9.67 -13.40
N LEU A 333 1.23 10.06 -12.27
CA LEU A 333 1.06 11.47 -11.91
C LEU A 333 2.41 12.15 -11.66
N PHE A 334 3.31 11.46 -10.97
CA PHE A 334 4.68 11.92 -10.74
C PHE A 334 5.44 12.10 -12.05
N PHE A 335 5.33 11.14 -12.97
CA PHE A 335 5.95 11.24 -14.29
C PHE A 335 5.42 12.46 -15.08
N LEU A 336 4.09 12.68 -15.09
CA LEU A 336 3.52 13.89 -15.71
C LEU A 336 4.07 15.16 -15.06
N ALA A 337 4.14 15.22 -13.73
CA ALA A 337 4.69 16.37 -13.03
C ALA A 337 6.15 16.66 -13.43
N LYS A 338 6.98 15.63 -13.63
CA LYS A 338 8.36 15.78 -14.11
C LYS A 338 8.44 16.23 -15.55
N MET A 339 7.56 15.76 -16.44
CA MET A 339 7.47 16.24 -17.81
C MET A 339 7.08 17.73 -17.87
N ILE A 340 6.13 18.15 -17.02
CA ILE A 340 5.73 19.55 -16.92
C ILE A 340 6.90 20.41 -16.41
N ALA A 341 7.58 19.98 -15.36
CA ALA A 341 8.73 20.69 -14.81
C ALA A 341 9.84 20.86 -15.85
N ALA A 342 10.18 19.79 -16.58
CA ALA A 342 11.17 19.85 -17.65
C ALA A 342 10.76 20.86 -18.75
N ARG A 343 9.49 20.88 -19.13
CA ARG A 343 9.01 21.83 -20.15
C ARG A 343 9.06 23.29 -19.67
N ILE A 344 8.64 23.53 -18.42
CA ILE A 344 8.71 24.88 -17.83
C ILE A 344 10.16 25.38 -17.84
N ARG A 345 11.12 24.51 -17.55
CA ARG A 345 12.53 24.86 -17.57
C ARG A 345 13.04 25.23 -18.97
N ILE A 346 12.70 24.40 -19.97
CA ILE A 346 13.05 24.67 -21.37
C ILE A 346 12.43 26.00 -21.83
N ASP A 347 11.15 26.24 -21.54
CA ASP A 347 10.48 27.50 -21.92
C ASP A 347 11.11 28.73 -21.25
N ARG A 348 11.72 28.59 -20.07
CA ARG A 348 12.48 29.68 -19.42
C ARG A 348 13.85 29.90 -20.09
N GLU A 349 14.57 28.83 -20.40
CA GLU A 349 15.88 28.89 -21.08
C GLU A 349 15.77 29.43 -22.52
N GLU A 350 14.61 29.25 -23.19
CA GLU A 350 14.34 29.81 -24.52
C GLU A 350 13.97 31.34 -24.47
N LEU A 351 13.66 31.86 -23.27
CA LEU A 351 13.29 33.27 -23.06
C LEU A 351 14.43 34.15 -22.47
N GLU A 352 15.50 33.50 -22.00
CA GLU A 352 16.77 34.13 -21.57
C GLU A 352 17.78 34.21 -22.73
#